data_0e90856c9229fc03c091daf49bbb9c7c
#
_entry.id   0e90856c9229fc03c091daf49bbb9c7c
#
_cell.length_a   1.000
_cell.length_b   1.000
_cell.length_c   1.000
_cell.angle_alpha   90.00
_cell.angle_beta   90.00
_cell.angle_gamma   90.00
#
_symmetry.space_group_name_H-M   'P 1'
#
loop_
_entity.id
_entity.type
_entity.pdbx_description
1 polymer ?
#
loop_
_entity_poly.entity_id
_entity_poly.type
_entity_poly.pdbx_seq_one_letter_code
_entity_poly.pdbx_strand_id
1 'polypeptide(L)'
;MSPNKKPHIFVVGNEKGGAGKTTCSMHLIIGLLERGYNIASIDVDSRQGSLSSYINNRKLYNDKNPDNKVLMPVHFHIQESTKQNVTEKEEEEKNRFNQILDQIKDSTDYVVIDTPGSYTHLSRFAHSYADTVITPVNDSFLDLDVMAKIDGETFDILKPSIYSQMMWEQKMERAARDKGSIDWVVLRNRLANLDAHNKRNVNDTLEKLSKRISFRIAPGFSERVIFRELFPQGLTLLDLKVANFNKTFSISHVAARQELRSFLEALGVKNLEKKEVVAAGS
;
A
#
# COMPACT_ATOMS: atom_id res chain seq x y z
N MET A 1 -20.03 -13.70 11.88
CA MET A 1 -19.14 -13.81 10.71
C MET A 1 -19.91 -14.49 9.60
N SER A 2 -20.03 -13.87 8.43
CA SER A 2 -20.60 -14.56 7.27
C SER A 2 -19.60 -15.64 6.84
N PRO A 3 -20.02 -16.90 6.69
CA PRO A 3 -19.11 -17.95 6.24
C PRO A 3 -18.72 -17.68 4.78
N ASN A 4 -17.44 -17.77 4.47
CA ASN A 4 -16.86 -17.71 3.11
C ASN A 4 -16.57 -16.35 2.47
N LYS A 5 -16.28 -15.29 3.19
CA LYS A 5 -15.78 -14.06 2.56
C LYS A 5 -14.25 -14.13 2.46
N LYS A 6 -13.72 -14.30 1.24
CA LYS A 6 -12.28 -14.18 0.98
C LYS A 6 -11.78 -12.79 1.42
N PRO A 7 -10.57 -12.68 1.99
CA PRO A 7 -9.99 -11.39 2.32
C PRO A 7 -9.81 -10.54 1.06
N HIS A 8 -10.02 -9.23 1.17
CA HIS A 8 -9.70 -8.30 0.10
C HIS A 8 -8.19 -8.02 0.09
N ILE A 9 -7.56 -8.18 -1.05
CA ILE A 9 -6.11 -8.08 -1.20
C ILE A 9 -5.74 -6.74 -1.82
N PHE A 10 -5.04 -5.91 -1.03
CA PHE A 10 -4.37 -4.70 -1.50
C PHE A 10 -2.91 -5.02 -1.84
N VAL A 11 -2.44 -4.62 -3.00
CA VAL A 11 -1.02 -4.64 -3.35
C VAL A 11 -0.53 -3.21 -3.55
N VAL A 12 0.51 -2.82 -2.83
CA VAL A 12 1.14 -1.51 -2.99
C VAL A 12 2.39 -1.67 -3.83
N GLY A 13 2.33 -1.18 -5.07
CA GLY A 13 3.34 -1.42 -6.08
C GLY A 13 3.72 -0.18 -6.88
N ASN A 14 5.02 -0.07 -7.18
CA ASN A 14 5.61 0.88 -8.10
C ASN A 14 7.06 0.44 -8.36
N GLU A 15 7.51 0.44 -9.62
CA GLU A 15 8.89 0.08 -9.99
C GLU A 15 9.95 1.12 -9.54
N LYS A 16 9.52 2.31 -9.13
CA LYS A 16 10.43 3.36 -8.68
C LYS A 16 10.72 3.25 -7.19
N GLY A 17 12.00 3.23 -6.83
CA GLY A 17 12.45 3.37 -5.44
C GLY A 17 12.04 4.73 -4.86
N GLY A 18 11.73 4.78 -3.57
CA GLY A 18 11.41 6.05 -2.90
C GLY A 18 10.05 6.66 -3.19
N ALA A 19 9.16 5.99 -3.94
CA ALA A 19 7.79 6.47 -4.21
C ALA A 19 6.88 6.46 -2.98
N GLY A 20 7.32 5.89 -1.85
CA GLY A 20 6.57 5.85 -0.59
C GLY A 20 5.65 4.64 -0.43
N LYS A 21 5.91 3.54 -1.15
CA LYS A 21 5.15 2.29 -1.05
C LYS A 21 4.97 1.83 0.40
N THR A 22 6.06 1.57 1.10
CA THR A 22 6.04 1.08 2.48
C THR A 22 5.34 2.04 3.45
N THR A 23 5.52 3.35 3.28
CA THR A 23 4.79 4.35 4.07
C THR A 23 3.29 4.25 3.82
N CYS A 24 2.89 4.13 2.56
CA CYS A 24 1.49 3.95 2.17
C CYS A 24 0.93 2.63 2.73
N SER A 25 1.67 1.51 2.56
CA SER A 25 1.30 0.19 3.09
C SER A 25 1.05 0.24 4.60
N MET A 26 1.97 0.84 5.35
CA MET A 26 1.87 0.89 6.80
C MET A 26 0.69 1.75 7.28
N HIS A 27 0.46 2.92 6.66
CA HIS A 27 -0.68 3.76 7.00
C HIS A 27 -2.02 3.13 6.61
N LEU A 28 -2.06 2.38 5.51
CA LEU A 28 -3.23 1.57 5.13
C LEU A 28 -3.50 0.47 6.17
N ILE A 29 -2.48 -0.29 6.55
CA ILE A 29 -2.57 -1.36 7.56
C ILE A 29 -3.15 -0.81 8.87
N ILE A 30 -2.56 0.25 9.42
CA ILE A 30 -3.00 0.81 10.69
C ILE A 30 -4.38 1.46 10.56
N GLY A 31 -4.66 2.12 9.44
CA GLY A 31 -5.97 2.69 9.17
C GLY A 31 -7.10 1.65 9.09
N LEU A 32 -6.80 0.44 8.61
CA LEU A 32 -7.72 -0.69 8.61
C LEU A 32 -7.89 -1.29 10.01
N LEU A 33 -6.79 -1.48 10.76
CA LEU A 33 -6.81 -1.95 12.15
C LEU A 33 -7.61 -1.03 13.07
N GLU A 34 -7.43 0.31 12.96
CA GLU A 34 -8.22 1.29 13.73
C GLU A 34 -9.73 1.21 13.46
N ARG A 35 -10.10 0.73 12.27
CA ARG A 35 -11.51 0.49 11.90
C ARG A 35 -12.06 -0.84 12.41
N GLY A 36 -11.23 -1.64 13.09
CA GLY A 36 -11.62 -2.90 13.72
C GLY A 36 -11.51 -4.12 12.81
N TYR A 37 -10.83 -4.01 11.66
CA TYR A 37 -10.61 -5.14 10.76
C TYR A 37 -9.41 -6.00 11.19
N ASN A 38 -9.48 -7.30 10.89
CA ASN A 38 -8.38 -8.23 11.04
C ASN A 38 -7.47 -8.15 9.81
N ILE A 39 -6.20 -7.81 10.00
CA ILE A 39 -5.25 -7.51 8.92
C ILE A 39 -4.08 -8.46 8.94
N ALA A 40 -3.77 -9.03 7.78
CA ALA A 40 -2.48 -9.60 7.49
C ALA A 40 -1.66 -8.67 6.58
N SER A 41 -0.35 -8.63 6.75
CA SER A 41 0.57 -7.93 5.88
C SER A 41 1.65 -8.88 5.35
N ILE A 42 2.02 -8.72 4.08
CA ILE A 42 3.05 -9.55 3.44
C ILE A 42 4.07 -8.61 2.79
N ASP A 43 5.33 -8.78 3.17
CA ASP A 43 6.45 -8.10 2.52
C ASP A 43 7.07 -9.05 1.49
N VAL A 44 7.00 -8.68 0.21
CA VAL A 44 7.60 -9.47 -0.88
C VAL A 44 8.90 -8.85 -1.40
N ASP A 45 9.42 -7.81 -0.74
CA ASP A 45 10.77 -7.30 -0.96
C ASP A 45 11.78 -8.12 -0.17
N SER A 46 12.18 -9.23 -0.75
CA SER A 46 13.10 -10.17 -0.13
C SER A 46 14.47 -9.58 0.22
N ARG A 47 14.87 -8.47 -0.42
CA ARG A 47 16.20 -7.86 -0.25
C ARG A 47 16.18 -6.74 0.78
N GLN A 48 15.26 -5.80 0.67
CA GLN A 48 15.21 -4.65 1.57
C GLN A 48 14.31 -4.88 2.78
N GLY A 49 13.20 -5.61 2.63
CA GLY A 49 12.28 -5.93 3.71
C GLY A 49 11.81 -4.68 4.47
N SER A 50 11.48 -3.62 3.73
CA SER A 50 11.20 -2.30 4.34
C SER A 50 9.96 -2.32 5.23
N LEU A 51 8.90 -3.03 4.82
CA LEU A 51 7.71 -3.20 5.63
C LEU A 51 8.01 -4.06 6.86
N SER A 52 8.79 -5.13 6.68
CA SER A 52 9.22 -6.00 7.78
C SER A 52 10.04 -5.25 8.82
N SER A 53 10.94 -4.37 8.37
CA SER A 53 11.71 -3.48 9.25
C SER A 53 10.80 -2.52 10.03
N TYR A 54 9.78 -1.95 9.37
CA TYR A 54 8.80 -1.08 10.02
C TYR A 54 8.01 -1.84 11.10
N ILE A 55 7.53 -3.05 10.79
CA ILE A 55 6.79 -3.89 11.74
C ILE A 55 7.68 -4.31 12.92
N ASN A 56 8.96 -4.63 12.68
CA ASN A 56 9.91 -4.94 13.74
C ASN A 56 10.14 -3.74 14.68
N ASN A 57 10.30 -2.53 14.13
CA ASN A 57 10.41 -1.32 14.93
C ASN A 57 9.15 -1.11 15.79
N ARG A 58 7.96 -1.37 15.22
CA ARG A 58 6.69 -1.28 15.91
C ARG A 58 6.55 -2.30 17.05
N LYS A 59 7.04 -3.52 16.85
CA LYS A 59 7.12 -4.53 17.90
C LYS A 59 8.03 -4.07 19.04
N LEU A 60 9.22 -3.57 18.72
CA LEU A 60 10.16 -3.03 19.70
C LEU A 60 9.57 -1.83 20.47
N TYR A 61 8.77 -1.00 19.82
CA TYR A 61 8.02 0.06 20.48
C TYR A 61 7.06 -0.51 21.53
N ASN A 62 6.24 -1.51 21.16
CA ASN A 62 5.28 -2.16 22.05
C ASN A 62 5.97 -2.85 23.25
N ASP A 63 7.13 -3.48 23.01
CA ASP A 63 7.92 -4.13 24.07
C ASP A 63 8.43 -3.11 25.10
N LYS A 64 8.79 -1.91 24.64
CA LYS A 64 9.24 -0.80 25.51
C LYS A 64 8.11 -0.02 26.19
N ASN A 65 6.89 -0.11 25.65
CA ASN A 65 5.73 0.65 26.11
C ASN A 65 4.53 -0.27 26.40
N PRO A 66 4.61 -1.17 27.40
CA PRO A 66 3.58 -2.19 27.65
C PRO A 66 2.20 -1.60 27.95
N ASP A 67 2.14 -0.42 28.55
CA ASP A 67 0.91 0.28 28.94
C ASP A 67 0.29 1.10 27.79
N ASN A 68 1.06 1.40 26.74
CA ASN A 68 0.66 2.23 25.59
C ASN A 68 0.94 1.52 24.28
N LYS A 69 0.51 0.26 24.16
CA LYS A 69 0.72 -0.54 22.95
C LYS A 69 -0.09 0.00 21.78
N VAL A 70 0.55 -0.02 20.62
CA VAL A 70 -0.06 0.32 19.33
C VAL A 70 -0.47 -0.94 18.58
N LEU A 71 -1.48 -0.83 17.70
CA LEU A 71 -2.06 -1.95 16.95
C LEU A 71 -1.03 -2.63 16.05
N MET A 72 -1.09 -3.96 15.94
CA MET A 72 -0.19 -4.79 15.13
C MET A 72 -0.97 -5.65 14.15
N PRO A 73 -0.55 -5.76 12.87
CA PRO A 73 -1.04 -6.78 11.97
C PRO A 73 -0.40 -8.14 12.26
N VAL A 74 -0.98 -9.21 11.72
CA VAL A 74 -0.25 -10.45 11.47
C VAL A 74 0.68 -10.21 10.28
N HIS A 75 1.98 -10.46 10.43
CA HIS A 75 2.97 -10.09 9.41
C HIS A 75 3.78 -11.27 8.91
N PHE A 76 4.01 -11.31 7.60
CA PHE A 76 4.82 -12.31 6.92
C PHE A 76 5.86 -11.62 6.02
N HIS A 77 7.05 -12.18 5.96
CA HIS A 77 8.10 -11.78 5.04
C HIS A 77 8.51 -12.98 4.18
N ILE A 78 8.42 -12.83 2.86
CA ILE A 78 8.83 -13.86 1.91
C ILE A 78 10.28 -13.60 1.53
N GLN A 79 11.17 -14.43 2.07
CA GLN A 79 12.59 -14.38 1.75
C GLN A 79 12.86 -14.95 0.37
N GLU A 80 13.90 -14.44 -0.28
CA GLU A 80 14.39 -14.95 -1.56
C GLU A 80 14.77 -16.43 -1.44
N SER A 81 14.39 -17.21 -2.46
CA SER A 81 14.78 -18.62 -2.52
C SER A 81 16.29 -18.76 -2.75
N THR A 82 16.87 -19.75 -2.13
CA THR A 82 18.31 -20.10 -2.27
C THR A 82 18.58 -21.06 -3.44
N LYS A 83 17.54 -21.47 -4.17
CA LYS A 83 17.67 -22.35 -5.33
C LYS A 83 18.49 -21.67 -6.43
N GLN A 84 19.32 -22.42 -7.11
CA GLN A 84 20.14 -21.91 -8.22
C GLN A 84 19.36 -21.87 -9.54
N ASN A 85 18.45 -22.82 -9.76
CA ASN A 85 17.60 -22.85 -10.93
C ASN A 85 16.50 -21.80 -10.80
N VAL A 86 16.39 -20.93 -11.81
CA VAL A 86 15.43 -19.80 -11.81
C VAL A 86 13.98 -20.28 -11.69
N THR A 87 13.60 -21.32 -12.43
CA THR A 87 12.24 -21.86 -12.41
C THR A 87 11.89 -22.44 -11.04
N GLU A 88 12.81 -23.24 -10.45
CA GLU A 88 12.60 -23.79 -9.12
C GLU A 88 12.52 -22.71 -8.03
N LYS A 89 13.33 -21.64 -8.17
CA LYS A 89 13.30 -20.49 -7.30
C LYS A 89 11.95 -19.79 -7.32
N GLU A 90 11.46 -19.48 -8.52
CA GLU A 90 10.18 -18.83 -8.74
C GLU A 90 9.01 -19.68 -8.22
N GLU A 91 9.06 -20.98 -8.44
CA GLU A 91 8.04 -21.91 -7.95
C GLU A 91 8.02 -22.01 -6.43
N GLU A 92 9.18 -22.09 -5.79
CA GLU A 92 9.29 -22.10 -4.33
C GLU A 92 8.72 -20.80 -3.71
N GLU A 93 9.05 -19.63 -4.27
CA GLU A 93 8.55 -18.34 -3.82
C GLU A 93 7.03 -18.22 -3.98
N LYS A 94 6.48 -18.70 -5.13
CA LYS A 94 5.02 -18.78 -5.34
C LYS A 94 4.34 -19.71 -4.33
N ASN A 95 4.95 -20.86 -4.06
CA ASN A 95 4.41 -21.83 -3.11
C ASN A 95 4.35 -21.25 -1.69
N ARG A 96 5.42 -20.55 -1.25
CA ARG A 96 5.43 -19.84 0.04
C ARG A 96 4.32 -18.77 0.10
N PHE A 97 4.16 -18.00 -0.97
CA PHE A 97 3.11 -16.97 -1.07
C PHE A 97 1.71 -17.59 -0.95
N ASN A 98 1.42 -18.66 -1.69
CA ASN A 98 0.15 -19.36 -1.65
C ASN A 98 -0.13 -19.99 -0.28
N GLN A 99 0.88 -20.60 0.37
CA GLN A 99 0.77 -21.15 1.72
C GLN A 99 0.38 -20.06 2.75
N ILE A 100 0.97 -18.87 2.65
CA ILE A 100 0.59 -17.75 3.51
C ILE A 100 -0.86 -17.34 3.27
N LEU A 101 -1.29 -17.18 2.01
CA LEU A 101 -2.68 -16.84 1.70
C LEU A 101 -3.66 -17.89 2.22
N ASP A 102 -3.34 -19.17 2.08
CA ASP A 102 -4.16 -20.27 2.61
C ASP A 102 -4.25 -20.25 4.13
N GLN A 103 -3.16 -19.91 4.81
CA GLN A 103 -3.12 -19.82 6.27
C GLN A 103 -4.01 -18.69 6.82
N ILE A 104 -4.12 -17.56 6.10
CA ILE A 104 -4.80 -16.36 6.60
C ILE A 104 -6.21 -16.15 6.06
N LYS A 105 -6.64 -16.90 5.03
CA LYS A 105 -7.89 -16.66 4.30
C LYS A 105 -9.16 -16.61 5.16
N ASP A 106 -9.20 -17.39 6.23
CA ASP A 106 -10.39 -17.53 7.09
C ASP A 106 -10.35 -16.62 8.33
N SER A 107 -9.19 -16.00 8.61
CA SER A 107 -8.94 -15.21 9.81
C SER A 107 -8.76 -13.71 9.57
N THR A 108 -8.67 -13.29 8.32
CA THR A 108 -8.39 -11.89 7.95
C THR A 108 -9.48 -11.30 7.07
N ASP A 109 -9.73 -10.01 7.24
CA ASP A 109 -10.65 -9.24 6.39
C ASP A 109 -9.92 -8.62 5.18
N TYR A 110 -8.66 -8.19 5.41
CA TYR A 110 -7.81 -7.56 4.40
C TYR A 110 -6.37 -8.07 4.48
N VAL A 111 -5.76 -8.22 3.31
CA VAL A 111 -4.32 -8.48 3.17
C VAL A 111 -3.68 -7.28 2.49
N VAL A 112 -2.59 -6.76 3.06
CA VAL A 112 -1.80 -5.68 2.45
C VAL A 112 -0.43 -6.22 2.08
N ILE A 113 -0.09 -6.16 0.80
CA ILE A 113 1.17 -6.67 0.24
C ILE A 113 2.03 -5.49 -0.19
N ASP A 114 3.22 -5.36 0.40
CA ASP A 114 4.23 -4.37 0.02
C ASP A 114 5.22 -4.99 -0.97
N THR A 115 5.49 -4.29 -2.09
CA THR A 115 6.34 -4.82 -3.16
C THR A 115 7.64 -4.04 -3.31
N PRO A 116 8.72 -4.66 -3.84
CA PRO A 116 9.97 -3.96 -4.09
C PRO A 116 9.82 -2.85 -5.13
N GLY A 117 10.81 -1.94 -5.15
CA GLY A 117 10.97 -0.93 -6.21
C GLY A 117 11.66 -1.48 -7.46
N SER A 118 11.61 -2.78 -7.68
CA SER A 118 12.21 -3.48 -8.81
C SER A 118 11.27 -4.52 -9.36
N TYR A 119 11.46 -4.83 -10.63
CA TYR A 119 10.66 -5.81 -11.34
C TYR A 119 11.11 -7.24 -10.98
N THR A 120 10.43 -7.87 -10.02
CA THR A 120 10.70 -9.26 -9.63
C THR A 120 9.53 -10.16 -10.02
N HIS A 121 9.80 -11.46 -10.22
CA HIS A 121 8.77 -12.44 -10.51
C HIS A 121 7.70 -12.49 -9.40
N LEU A 122 8.13 -12.53 -8.15
CA LEU A 122 7.22 -12.56 -7.00
C LEU A 122 6.36 -11.28 -6.90
N SER A 123 6.93 -10.11 -7.23
CA SER A 123 6.15 -8.85 -7.28
C SER A 123 5.04 -8.92 -8.33
N ARG A 124 5.34 -9.39 -9.55
CA ARG A 124 4.32 -9.59 -10.61
C ARG A 124 3.25 -10.57 -10.16
N PHE A 125 3.66 -11.70 -9.60
CA PHE A 125 2.75 -12.71 -9.10
C PHE A 125 1.81 -12.16 -8.03
N ALA A 126 2.34 -11.38 -7.08
CA ALA A 126 1.52 -10.70 -6.06
C ALA A 126 0.50 -9.74 -6.68
N HIS A 127 0.87 -8.97 -7.72
CA HIS A 127 -0.06 -8.08 -8.42
C HIS A 127 -1.24 -8.85 -9.04
N SER A 128 -1.03 -10.07 -9.57
CA SER A 128 -2.12 -10.86 -10.15
C SER A 128 -3.18 -11.30 -9.11
N TYR A 129 -2.83 -11.33 -7.82
CA TYR A 129 -3.76 -11.68 -6.73
C TYR A 129 -4.54 -10.48 -6.18
N ALA A 130 -4.15 -9.26 -6.55
CA ALA A 130 -4.76 -8.06 -6.00
C ALA A 130 -6.25 -7.93 -6.38
N ASP A 131 -7.08 -7.52 -5.43
CA ASP A 131 -8.39 -6.92 -5.71
C ASP A 131 -8.22 -5.43 -6.00
N THR A 132 -7.28 -4.78 -5.31
CA THR A 132 -6.90 -3.38 -5.54
C THR A 132 -5.39 -3.26 -5.57
N VAL A 133 -4.85 -2.67 -6.65
CA VAL A 133 -3.43 -2.25 -6.71
C VAL A 133 -3.36 -0.75 -6.45
N ILE A 134 -2.52 -0.35 -5.51
CA ILE A 134 -2.26 1.04 -5.15
C ILE A 134 -0.85 1.40 -5.64
N THR A 135 -0.76 2.37 -6.54
CA THR A 135 0.50 2.85 -7.09
C THR A 135 0.76 4.27 -6.61
N PRO A 136 1.58 4.46 -5.54
CA PRO A 136 2.00 5.79 -5.15
C PRO A 136 2.99 6.35 -6.18
N VAL A 137 2.75 7.58 -6.64
CA VAL A 137 3.59 8.30 -7.62
C VAL A 137 3.92 9.66 -7.03
N ASN A 138 5.20 10.05 -7.03
CA ASN A 138 5.56 11.39 -6.55
C ASN A 138 5.05 12.47 -7.51
N ASP A 139 4.87 13.68 -7.01
CA ASP A 139 4.29 14.81 -7.72
C ASP A 139 5.29 15.48 -8.67
N SER A 140 5.77 14.72 -9.66
CA SER A 140 6.67 15.22 -10.70
C SER A 140 6.44 14.52 -12.04
N PHE A 141 6.70 15.20 -13.15
CA PHE A 141 6.64 14.59 -14.48
C PHE A 141 7.58 13.41 -14.63
N LEU A 142 8.80 13.46 -14.03
CA LEU A 142 9.74 12.35 -14.02
C LEU A 142 9.19 11.09 -13.33
N ASP A 143 8.28 11.25 -12.40
CA ASP A 143 7.65 10.13 -11.72
C ASP A 143 6.44 9.58 -12.49
N LEU A 144 5.81 10.40 -13.37
CA LEU A 144 4.77 9.94 -14.29
C LEU A 144 5.33 9.01 -15.39
N ASP A 145 6.63 9.03 -15.68
CA ASP A 145 7.27 8.09 -16.61
C ASP A 145 7.10 6.63 -16.17
N VAL A 146 6.87 6.37 -14.90
CA VAL A 146 6.48 5.05 -14.39
C VAL A 146 5.14 4.56 -14.98
N MET A 147 4.27 5.49 -15.38
CA MET A 147 2.95 5.18 -15.94
C MET A 147 2.98 5.15 -17.48
N ALA A 148 3.66 6.12 -18.08
CA ALA A 148 3.77 6.22 -19.53
C ALA A 148 4.94 7.14 -19.90
N LYS A 149 5.51 6.93 -21.09
CA LYS A 149 6.41 7.91 -21.68
C LYS A 149 5.61 9.12 -22.14
N ILE A 150 5.97 10.29 -21.66
CA ILE A 150 5.30 11.57 -21.92
C ILE A 150 6.24 12.46 -22.72
N ASP A 151 5.70 13.17 -23.72
CA ASP A 151 6.44 14.22 -24.43
C ASP A 151 6.71 15.41 -23.52
N GLY A 152 7.97 15.87 -23.47
CA GLY A 152 8.39 16.92 -22.53
C GLY A 152 7.89 18.33 -22.87
N GLU A 153 7.46 18.56 -24.11
CA GLU A 153 6.98 19.87 -24.58
C GLU A 153 5.44 19.93 -24.66
N THR A 154 4.83 18.89 -25.23
CA THR A 154 3.38 18.85 -25.49
C THR A 154 2.60 18.19 -24.36
N PHE A 155 3.27 17.48 -23.47
CA PHE A 155 2.67 16.63 -22.43
C PHE A 155 1.76 15.50 -22.99
N ASP A 156 1.98 15.13 -24.24
CA ASP A 156 1.23 14.04 -24.89
C ASP A 156 1.77 12.67 -24.44
N ILE A 157 0.85 11.73 -24.32
CA ILE A 157 1.17 10.36 -23.96
C ILE A 157 1.66 9.62 -25.20
N LEU A 158 2.96 9.30 -25.25
CA LEU A 158 3.57 8.62 -26.37
C LEU A 158 3.28 7.12 -26.35
N LYS A 159 3.60 6.44 -25.25
CA LYS A 159 3.38 5.00 -25.07
C LYS A 159 3.25 4.62 -23.61
N PRO A 160 2.52 3.54 -23.26
CA PRO A 160 2.53 2.98 -21.92
C PRO A 160 3.95 2.58 -21.48
N SER A 161 4.21 2.67 -20.18
CA SER A 161 5.45 2.17 -19.57
C SER A 161 5.45 0.65 -19.43
N ILE A 162 6.60 0.09 -19.06
CA ILE A 162 6.73 -1.34 -18.72
C ILE A 162 5.79 -1.69 -17.54
N TYR A 163 5.72 -0.82 -16.53
CA TYR A 163 4.84 -1.03 -15.38
C TYR A 163 3.36 -1.05 -15.79
N SER A 164 2.92 -0.14 -16.64
CA SER A 164 1.54 -0.13 -17.13
C SER A 164 1.21 -1.35 -18.00
N GLN A 165 2.18 -1.83 -18.79
CA GLN A 165 2.03 -3.08 -19.53
C GLN A 165 1.91 -4.28 -18.58
N MET A 166 2.76 -4.36 -17.56
CA MET A 166 2.69 -5.39 -16.52
C MET A 166 1.33 -5.36 -15.82
N MET A 167 0.82 -4.19 -15.46
CA MET A 167 -0.49 -4.05 -14.84
C MET A 167 -1.62 -4.60 -15.71
N TRP A 168 -1.54 -4.36 -17.03
CA TRP A 168 -2.51 -4.93 -17.96
C TRP A 168 -2.41 -6.47 -18.02
N GLU A 169 -1.19 -7.02 -18.08
CA GLU A 169 -0.96 -8.47 -18.04
C GLU A 169 -1.54 -9.08 -16.75
N GLN A 170 -1.31 -8.45 -15.57
CA GLN A 170 -1.83 -8.97 -14.32
C GLN A 170 -3.37 -8.89 -14.23
N LYS A 171 -3.99 -7.87 -14.82
CA LYS A 171 -5.46 -7.82 -14.98
C LYS A 171 -5.99 -9.00 -15.81
N MET A 172 -5.29 -9.35 -16.89
CA MET A 172 -5.65 -10.51 -17.73
C MET A 172 -5.45 -11.83 -16.98
N GLU A 173 -4.33 -12.00 -16.27
CA GLU A 173 -4.08 -13.19 -15.44
C GLU A 173 -5.16 -13.36 -14.35
N ARG A 174 -5.53 -12.27 -13.67
CA ARG A 174 -6.61 -12.30 -12.68
C ARG A 174 -7.94 -12.73 -13.27
N ALA A 175 -8.30 -12.16 -14.41
CA ALA A 175 -9.54 -12.50 -15.11
C ALA A 175 -9.56 -13.98 -15.59
N ALA A 176 -8.43 -14.49 -16.06
CA ALA A 176 -8.30 -15.88 -16.50
C ALA A 176 -8.38 -16.85 -15.32
N ARG A 177 -7.74 -16.54 -14.18
CA ARG A 177 -7.67 -17.42 -13.01
C ARG A 177 -9.01 -17.60 -12.30
N ASP A 178 -9.71 -16.50 -12.01
CA ASP A 178 -10.88 -16.52 -11.12
C ASP A 178 -12.05 -15.62 -11.55
N LYS A 179 -12.02 -15.09 -12.76
CA LYS A 179 -13.00 -14.12 -13.30
C LYS A 179 -13.02 -12.80 -12.53
N GLY A 180 -12.03 -12.55 -11.67
CA GLY A 180 -11.88 -11.32 -10.92
C GLY A 180 -11.40 -10.14 -11.77
N SER A 181 -11.43 -8.97 -11.17
CA SER A 181 -10.88 -7.75 -11.76
C SER A 181 -9.95 -7.08 -10.76
N ILE A 182 -9.01 -6.28 -11.26
CA ILE A 182 -8.11 -5.47 -10.44
C ILE A 182 -8.53 -4.01 -10.55
N ASP A 183 -8.94 -3.41 -9.41
CA ASP A 183 -9.10 -1.96 -9.28
C ASP A 183 -7.71 -1.32 -9.17
N TRP A 184 -7.28 -0.60 -10.21
CA TRP A 184 -5.99 0.07 -10.20
C TRP A 184 -6.13 1.52 -9.75
N VAL A 185 -5.52 1.85 -8.63
CA VAL A 185 -5.57 3.15 -7.96
C VAL A 185 -4.20 3.81 -8.01
N VAL A 186 -4.13 5.01 -8.57
CA VAL A 186 -2.91 5.83 -8.53
C VAL A 186 -3.07 6.90 -7.48
N LEU A 187 -2.11 6.98 -6.59
CA LEU A 187 -2.07 7.90 -5.46
C LEU A 187 -0.91 8.88 -5.66
N ARG A 188 -1.20 10.17 -5.68
CA ARG A 188 -0.13 11.18 -5.69
C ARG A 188 0.50 11.28 -4.31
N ASN A 189 1.81 11.09 -4.24
CA ASN A 189 2.57 11.16 -3.00
C ASN A 189 3.57 12.32 -3.04
N ARG A 190 4.01 12.78 -1.87
CA ARG A 190 4.93 13.91 -1.73
C ARG A 190 4.47 15.16 -2.49
N LEU A 191 3.18 15.47 -2.35
CA LEU A 191 2.64 16.70 -2.91
C LEU A 191 3.46 17.89 -2.38
N ALA A 192 4.25 18.50 -3.26
CA ALA A 192 5.03 19.69 -2.93
C ALA A 192 4.17 20.95 -3.08
N ASN A 193 4.55 22.02 -2.38
CA ASN A 193 4.02 23.38 -2.63
C ASN A 193 4.70 23.95 -3.89
N LEU A 194 4.51 23.27 -5.03
CA LEU A 194 5.04 23.71 -6.31
C LEU A 194 4.19 24.85 -6.89
N ASP A 195 4.79 25.53 -7.85
CA ASP A 195 4.14 26.51 -8.70
C ASP A 195 2.77 25.97 -9.21
N ALA A 196 1.73 26.77 -9.07
CA ALA A 196 0.37 26.41 -9.43
C ALA A 196 0.21 25.92 -10.87
N HIS A 197 1.07 26.38 -11.77
CA HIS A 197 1.08 26.02 -13.19
C HIS A 197 1.57 24.56 -13.38
N ASN A 198 2.69 24.18 -12.79
CA ASN A 198 3.22 22.81 -12.86
C ASN A 198 2.27 21.82 -12.23
N LYS A 199 1.61 22.18 -11.12
CA LYS A 199 0.64 21.34 -10.45
C LYS A 199 -0.59 21.04 -11.30
N ARG A 200 -1.07 22.04 -12.09
CA ARG A 200 -2.17 21.85 -13.04
C ARG A 200 -1.76 20.90 -14.16
N ASN A 201 -0.60 21.13 -14.78
CA ASN A 201 -0.11 20.29 -15.88
C ASN A 201 0.06 18.82 -15.46
N VAL A 202 0.60 18.56 -14.26
CA VAL A 202 0.71 17.21 -13.70
C VAL A 202 -0.68 16.58 -13.49
N ASN A 203 -1.65 17.34 -12.96
CA ASN A 203 -3.02 16.87 -12.79
C ASN A 203 -3.67 16.51 -14.13
N ASP A 204 -3.63 17.44 -15.10
CA ASP A 204 -4.26 17.26 -16.40
C ASP A 204 -3.66 16.05 -17.14
N THR A 205 -2.35 15.88 -17.04
CA THR A 205 -1.65 14.72 -17.61
C THR A 205 -2.07 13.43 -16.91
N LEU A 206 -2.16 13.43 -15.59
CA LEU A 206 -2.59 12.26 -14.82
C LEU A 206 -4.04 11.88 -15.13
N GLU A 207 -4.94 12.85 -15.34
CA GLU A 207 -6.32 12.61 -15.78
C GLU A 207 -6.40 12.03 -17.19
N LYS A 208 -5.58 12.53 -18.12
CA LYS A 208 -5.47 11.96 -19.47
C LYS A 208 -4.97 10.50 -19.40
N LEU A 209 -3.94 10.25 -18.58
CA LEU A 209 -3.40 8.90 -18.34
C LEU A 209 -4.46 7.96 -17.77
N SER A 210 -5.22 8.41 -16.76
CA SER A 210 -6.23 7.59 -16.10
C SER A 210 -7.25 7.02 -17.06
N LYS A 211 -7.68 7.82 -18.03
CA LYS A 211 -8.63 7.42 -19.09
C LYS A 211 -7.99 6.46 -20.09
N ARG A 212 -6.72 6.69 -20.46
CA ARG A 212 -6.05 5.93 -21.52
C ARG A 212 -5.58 4.55 -21.08
N ILE A 213 -5.11 4.41 -19.82
CA ILE A 213 -4.57 3.14 -19.30
C ILE A 213 -5.41 2.55 -18.16
N SER A 214 -6.61 3.09 -17.94
CA SER A 214 -7.66 2.53 -17.07
C SER A 214 -7.24 2.34 -15.62
N PHE A 215 -6.91 3.46 -14.94
CA PHE A 215 -6.79 3.54 -13.48
C PHE A 215 -7.67 4.67 -12.95
N ARG A 216 -7.94 4.68 -11.66
CA ARG A 216 -8.57 5.80 -10.98
C ARG A 216 -7.57 6.53 -10.08
N ILE A 217 -7.79 7.83 -9.90
CA ILE A 217 -6.93 8.67 -9.08
C ILE A 217 -7.53 8.75 -7.67
N ALA A 218 -6.70 8.52 -6.65
CA ALA A 218 -7.07 8.73 -5.25
C ALA A 218 -6.41 10.00 -4.68
N PRO A 219 -7.02 10.60 -3.63
CA PRO A 219 -6.38 11.67 -2.87
C PRO A 219 -5.01 11.24 -2.36
N GLY A 220 -4.04 12.14 -2.45
CA GLY A 220 -2.65 11.87 -2.15
C GLY A 220 -2.19 12.40 -0.80
N PHE A 221 -0.92 12.20 -0.52
CA PHE A 221 -0.24 12.66 0.69
C PHE A 221 0.72 13.79 0.36
N SER A 222 0.65 14.86 1.15
CA SER A 222 1.65 15.94 1.09
C SER A 222 3.00 15.46 1.63
N GLU A 223 4.09 16.02 1.12
CA GLU A 223 5.42 15.75 1.67
C GLU A 223 5.52 16.32 3.09
N ARG A 224 5.86 15.46 4.06
CA ARG A 224 5.99 15.85 5.46
C ARG A 224 7.14 15.09 6.11
N VAL A 225 7.94 15.81 6.86
CA VAL A 225 9.08 15.25 7.62
C VAL A 225 8.61 14.20 8.63
N ILE A 226 7.42 14.36 9.20
CA ILE A 226 6.87 13.46 10.21
C ILE A 226 6.84 11.98 9.77
N PHE A 227 6.60 11.68 8.49
CA PHE A 227 6.62 10.31 8.00
C PHE A 227 8.00 9.64 8.14
N ARG A 228 9.09 10.43 7.99
CA ARG A 228 10.46 9.95 8.14
C ARG A 228 10.83 9.80 9.62
N GLU A 229 10.32 10.67 10.49
CA GLU A 229 10.57 10.63 11.93
C GLU A 229 9.87 9.45 12.62
N LEU A 230 8.69 9.05 12.13
CA LEU A 230 7.90 7.97 12.71
C LEU A 230 8.40 6.57 12.31
N PHE A 231 9.00 6.42 11.14
CA PHE A 231 9.48 5.15 10.63
C PHE A 231 10.44 4.41 11.58
N PRO A 232 11.51 5.05 12.13
CA PRO A 232 12.44 4.38 13.05
C PRO A 232 11.80 3.91 14.35
N GLN A 233 10.64 4.49 14.70
CA GLN A 233 9.89 4.14 15.91
C GLN A 233 8.78 3.12 15.62
N GLY A 234 8.58 2.73 14.38
CA GLY A 234 7.50 1.85 13.96
C GLY A 234 6.10 2.47 14.10
N LEU A 235 6.02 3.80 14.21
CA LEU A 235 4.78 4.55 14.43
C LEU A 235 4.23 5.14 13.12
N THR A 236 2.92 5.36 13.10
CA THR A 236 2.20 6.08 12.05
C THR A 236 1.56 7.35 12.61
N LEU A 237 1.01 8.19 11.74
CA LEU A 237 0.23 9.36 12.14
C LEU A 237 -0.99 9.03 13.03
N LEU A 238 -1.50 7.81 12.91
CA LEU A 238 -2.65 7.35 13.68
C LEU A 238 -2.27 7.03 15.12
N ASP A 239 -1.05 6.61 15.37
CA ASP A 239 -0.56 6.23 16.69
C ASP A 239 -0.24 7.42 17.61
N LEU A 240 -0.10 8.63 17.08
CA LEU A 240 0.40 9.80 17.83
C LEU A 240 -0.36 10.11 19.12
N LYS A 241 -1.64 9.76 19.19
CA LYS A 241 -2.45 9.94 20.43
C LYS A 241 -2.12 8.89 21.49
N VAL A 242 -2.00 7.63 21.08
CA VAL A 242 -1.72 6.49 21.97
C VAL A 242 -0.28 6.54 22.45
N ALA A 243 0.63 6.88 21.54
CA ALA A 243 2.06 6.91 21.81
C ALA A 243 2.52 8.06 22.71
N ASN A 244 1.62 8.94 23.18
CA ASN A 244 1.98 10.15 23.96
C ASN A 244 3.16 10.90 23.34
N PHE A 245 3.16 10.99 22.01
CA PHE A 245 4.25 11.59 21.25
C PHE A 245 4.33 13.07 21.63
N ASN A 246 5.39 13.44 22.39
CA ASN A 246 5.58 14.76 23.04
C ASN A 246 5.71 15.94 22.05
N LYS A 247 5.37 15.78 20.79
CA LYS A 247 5.28 16.88 19.83
C LYS A 247 3.87 17.46 19.87
N THR A 248 3.77 18.73 20.11
CA THR A 248 2.54 19.52 20.02
C THR A 248 1.81 19.16 18.72
N PHE A 249 0.55 18.76 18.82
CA PHE A 249 -0.30 18.50 17.65
C PHE A 249 -0.35 19.76 16.79
N SER A 250 0.40 19.75 15.69
CA SER A 250 0.42 20.88 14.75
C SER A 250 -0.75 20.78 13.76
N ILE A 251 -1.12 21.90 13.15
CA ILE A 251 -2.09 21.97 12.04
C ILE A 251 -1.68 20.99 10.92
N SER A 252 -0.36 20.83 10.69
CA SER A 252 0.18 19.89 9.70
C SER A 252 -0.19 18.42 10.02
N HIS A 253 -0.21 18.01 11.30
CA HIS A 253 -0.62 16.65 11.69
C HIS A 253 -2.11 16.41 11.47
N VAL A 254 -2.95 17.43 11.74
CA VAL A 254 -4.40 17.34 11.46
C VAL A 254 -4.67 17.18 9.98
N ALA A 255 -4.00 17.98 9.14
CA ALA A 255 -4.13 17.89 7.69
C ALA A 255 -3.66 16.51 7.16
N ALA A 256 -2.53 15.99 7.66
CA ALA A 256 -2.04 14.67 7.28
C ALA A 256 -3.01 13.53 7.63
N ARG A 257 -3.66 13.60 8.80
CA ARG A 257 -4.71 12.63 9.20
C ARG A 257 -5.94 12.74 8.30
N GLN A 258 -6.31 13.95 7.87
CA GLN A 258 -7.43 14.14 6.93
C GLN A 258 -7.11 13.57 5.55
N GLU A 259 -5.88 13.78 5.04
CA GLU A 259 -5.42 13.18 3.79
C GLU A 259 -5.51 11.64 3.85
N LEU A 260 -5.06 11.04 4.96
CA LEU A 260 -5.15 9.59 5.17
C LEU A 260 -6.61 9.11 5.22
N ARG A 261 -7.50 9.85 5.89
CA ARG A 261 -8.93 9.52 5.93
C ARG A 261 -9.53 9.54 4.52
N SER A 262 -9.28 10.60 3.75
CA SER A 262 -9.76 10.73 2.37
C SER A 262 -9.23 9.61 1.47
N PHE A 263 -7.97 9.19 1.67
CA PHE A 263 -7.40 8.06 0.97
C PHE A 263 -8.12 6.74 1.29
N LEU A 264 -8.37 6.44 2.57
CA LEU A 264 -9.08 5.22 2.98
C LEU A 264 -10.54 5.21 2.49
N GLU A 265 -11.20 6.37 2.49
CA GLU A 265 -12.54 6.53 1.93
C GLU A 265 -12.55 6.28 0.42
N ALA A 266 -11.55 6.80 -0.31
CA ALA A 266 -11.40 6.56 -1.75
C ALA A 266 -11.15 5.09 -2.09
N LEU A 267 -10.58 4.30 -1.17
CA LEU A 267 -10.45 2.85 -1.30
C LEU A 267 -11.75 2.08 -0.95
N GLY A 268 -12.82 2.78 -0.58
CA GLY A 268 -14.07 2.16 -0.18
C GLY A 268 -14.05 1.50 1.20
N VAL A 269 -13.05 1.81 2.02
CA VAL A 269 -12.91 1.27 3.37
C VAL A 269 -13.90 1.95 4.30
N LYS A 270 -14.90 1.20 4.76
CA LYS A 270 -15.91 1.66 5.73
C LYS A 270 -15.42 1.46 7.17
N ASN A 271 -15.97 2.22 8.10
CA ASN A 271 -15.83 1.88 9.52
C ASN A 271 -16.71 0.65 9.82
N LEU A 272 -16.16 -0.32 10.57
CA LEU A 272 -17.04 -1.33 11.20
C LEU A 272 -17.86 -0.62 12.28
N GLU A 273 -19.16 -0.80 12.25
CA GLU A 273 -20.01 -0.42 13.39
C GLU A 273 -19.47 -1.16 14.62
N LYS A 274 -19.11 -0.41 15.66
CA LYS A 274 -18.72 -1.03 16.93
C LYS A 274 -19.90 -1.88 17.38
N LYS A 275 -19.78 -3.21 17.33
CA LYS A 275 -20.70 -4.07 18.05
C LYS A 275 -20.60 -3.65 19.51
N GLU A 276 -21.66 -3.07 20.04
CA GLU A 276 -21.81 -2.89 21.48
C GLU A 276 -21.54 -4.25 22.11
N VAL A 277 -20.48 -4.34 22.88
CA VAL A 277 -20.26 -5.46 23.78
C VAL A 277 -21.36 -5.31 24.83
N VAL A 278 -22.49 -5.99 24.60
CA VAL A 278 -23.49 -6.17 25.62
C VAL A 278 -22.76 -6.92 26.74
N ALA A 279 -22.38 -6.18 27.76
CA ALA A 279 -21.90 -6.73 29.01
C ALA A 279 -23.01 -7.63 29.50
N ALA A 280 -22.82 -8.96 29.39
CA ALA A 280 -23.60 -9.92 30.10
C ALA A 280 -23.31 -9.70 31.60
N GLY A 281 -24.10 -8.85 32.19
CA GLY A 281 -24.16 -8.64 33.62
C GLY A 281 -25.01 -9.77 34.23
N SER A 282 -24.55 -10.22 35.31
CA SER A 282 -25.09 -11.02 36.40
C SER A 282 -24.70 -12.46 36.43
#